data_7f548dc66cb8b0c26310e743eb6d1a45
#
_entry.id   7f548dc66cb8b0c26310e743eb6d1a45
#
_cell.length_a   1.000
_cell.length_b   1.000
_cell.length_c   1.000
_cell.angle_alpha   90.00
_cell.angle_beta   90.00
_cell.angle_gamma   90.00
#
_symmetry.space_group_name_H-M   'P 1'
#
loop_
_entity.id
_entity.type
_entity.pdbx_description
1 polymer ?
#
loop_
_entity_poly.entity_id
_entity_poly.type
_entity_poly.pdbx_seq_one_letter_code
_entity_poly.pdbx_strand_id
1 'polypeptide(L)'
;MHVTMDHAEAALKGAREKAQRLGTQMCIAIVDSGANLKAFSRMDDAWVGSIDIAVKKARTAVFFGMPTGAIGKLSQPGGSLYGIEHSNDGLITFPGGLPIVDENGVLVGAIGVSGSSVENDEAVAKAGVDVLGVAELQIGRAHV
;
A
#
# COMPACT_ATOMS: atom_id res chain seq x y z
N MET A 1 -17.40 -4.00 -1.91
CA MET A 1 -17.08 -2.84 -1.05
C MET A 1 -15.67 -2.35 -1.35
N HIS A 2 -15.44 -1.07 -1.21
CA HIS A 2 -14.11 -0.49 -1.40
C HIS A 2 -13.84 0.56 -0.32
N VAL A 3 -12.58 0.96 -0.20
CA VAL A 3 -12.15 1.97 0.77
C VAL A 3 -12.83 3.32 0.45
N THR A 4 -13.35 3.97 1.49
CA THR A 4 -13.99 5.29 1.35
C THR A 4 -12.95 6.40 1.34
N MET A 5 -13.37 7.63 0.97
CA MET A 5 -12.48 8.81 1.08
C MET A 5 -12.01 9.03 2.51
N ASP A 6 -12.90 8.86 3.49
CA ASP A 6 -12.52 9.04 4.88
C ASP A 6 -11.48 8.01 5.32
N HIS A 7 -11.67 6.74 4.91
CA HIS A 7 -10.68 5.68 5.16
C HIS A 7 -9.35 6.00 4.48
N ALA A 8 -9.41 6.44 3.22
CA ALA A 8 -8.19 6.75 2.47
C ALA A 8 -7.41 7.89 3.11
N GLU A 9 -8.11 8.94 3.54
CA GLU A 9 -7.46 10.08 4.18
C GLU A 9 -6.88 9.71 5.55
N ALA A 10 -7.59 8.88 6.33
CA ALA A 10 -7.09 8.40 7.61
C ALA A 10 -5.82 7.56 7.42
N ALA A 11 -5.81 6.68 6.43
CA ALA A 11 -4.63 5.86 6.11
C ALA A 11 -3.46 6.73 5.66
N LEU A 12 -3.70 7.73 4.80
CA LEU A 12 -2.66 8.67 4.39
C LEU A 12 -2.05 9.38 5.59
N LYS A 13 -2.90 9.86 6.48
CA LYS A 13 -2.45 10.60 7.66
C LYS A 13 -1.59 9.71 8.57
N GLY A 14 -2.06 8.49 8.85
CA GLY A 14 -1.32 7.55 9.68
C GLY A 14 0.03 7.19 9.08
N ALA A 15 0.06 6.94 7.79
CA ALA A 15 1.30 6.64 7.07
C ALA A 15 2.25 7.84 7.10
N ARG A 16 1.74 9.04 6.81
CA ARG A 16 2.57 10.25 6.80
C ARG A 16 3.16 10.54 8.17
N GLU A 17 2.38 10.36 9.23
CA GLU A 17 2.89 10.56 10.60
C GLU A 17 4.02 9.60 10.92
N LYS A 18 3.90 8.35 10.50
CA LYS A 18 4.98 7.36 10.67
C LYS A 18 6.21 7.76 9.86
N ALA A 19 6.02 8.19 8.62
CA ALA A 19 7.12 8.65 7.76
C ALA A 19 7.86 9.81 8.41
N GLN A 20 7.14 10.75 9.00
CA GLN A 20 7.75 11.88 9.71
C GLN A 20 8.56 11.41 10.91
N ARG A 21 8.02 10.47 11.69
CA ARG A 21 8.75 9.93 12.85
C ARG A 21 10.03 9.22 12.44
N LEU A 22 10.03 8.57 11.27
CA LEU A 22 11.23 7.89 10.75
C LEU A 22 12.20 8.86 10.07
N GLY A 23 11.82 10.13 9.90
CA GLY A 23 12.65 11.11 9.20
C GLY A 23 12.74 10.88 7.71
N THR A 24 11.69 10.29 7.10
CA THR A 24 11.68 9.95 5.68
C THR A 24 10.75 10.88 4.88
N GLN A 25 10.96 10.92 3.56
CA GLN A 25 10.13 11.68 2.62
C GLN A 25 9.52 10.68 1.64
N MET A 26 8.22 10.44 1.78
CA MET A 26 7.53 9.37 1.06
C MET A 26 6.49 9.86 0.09
N CYS A 27 6.26 9.08 -0.96
CA CYS A 27 5.02 9.10 -1.71
C CYS A 27 4.12 8.00 -1.17
N ILE A 28 2.84 8.30 -0.95
CA ILE A 28 1.87 7.38 -0.37
C ILE A 28 0.63 7.38 -1.27
N ALA A 29 0.24 6.20 -1.73
CA ALA A 29 -0.92 6.04 -2.60
C ALA A 29 -1.93 5.09 -1.97
N ILE A 30 -3.20 5.43 -2.07
CA ILE A 30 -4.31 4.56 -1.69
C ILE A 30 -5.13 4.29 -2.94
N VAL A 31 -5.37 3.03 -3.24
CA VAL A 31 -6.24 2.63 -4.35
C VAL A 31 -7.46 1.88 -3.81
N ASP A 32 -8.55 1.91 -4.56
CA ASP A 32 -9.75 1.15 -4.22
C ASP A 32 -9.63 -0.31 -4.67
N SER A 33 -10.67 -1.10 -4.47
CA SER A 33 -10.65 -2.52 -4.81
C SER A 33 -10.55 -2.79 -6.31
N GLY A 34 -10.82 -1.79 -7.13
CA GLY A 34 -10.63 -1.86 -8.58
C GLY A 34 -9.27 -1.35 -9.04
N ALA A 35 -8.36 -1.11 -8.10
CA ALA A 35 -7.02 -0.56 -8.36
C ALA A 35 -7.02 0.87 -8.89
N ASN A 36 -8.11 1.61 -8.68
CA ASN A 36 -8.19 3.01 -9.09
C ASN A 36 -7.65 3.90 -7.97
N LEU A 37 -6.88 4.90 -8.33
CA LEU A 37 -6.31 5.83 -7.35
C LEU A 37 -7.42 6.56 -6.61
N LYS A 38 -7.40 6.48 -5.28
CA LYS A 38 -8.39 7.10 -4.41
C LYS A 38 -7.83 8.33 -3.70
N ALA A 39 -6.57 8.25 -3.25
CA ALA A 39 -5.89 9.35 -2.58
C ALA A 39 -4.39 9.20 -2.73
N PHE A 40 -3.69 10.33 -2.72
CA PHE A 40 -2.24 10.35 -2.91
C PHE A 40 -1.63 11.50 -2.12
N SER A 41 -0.45 11.25 -1.53
CA SER A 41 0.33 12.29 -0.86
C SER A 41 1.79 12.15 -1.28
N ARG A 42 2.38 13.25 -1.74
CA ARG A 42 3.81 13.34 -1.97
C ARG A 42 4.38 14.30 -0.94
N MET A 43 5.21 13.80 -0.04
CA MET A 43 5.90 14.66 0.92
C MET A 43 6.90 15.53 0.17
N ASP A 44 7.23 16.70 0.73
CA ASP A 44 7.87 17.78 -0.03
C ASP A 44 9.15 17.38 -0.76
N ASP A 45 9.98 16.56 -0.11
CA ASP A 45 11.27 16.17 -0.70
C ASP A 45 11.30 14.74 -1.22
N ALA A 46 10.14 14.11 -1.37
CA ALA A 46 10.07 12.76 -1.92
C ALA A 46 10.56 12.73 -3.38
N TRP A 47 11.26 11.67 -3.75
CA TRP A 47 11.75 11.50 -5.13
C TRP A 47 10.59 11.45 -6.11
N VAL A 48 10.77 12.11 -7.25
CA VAL A 48 9.75 12.11 -8.30
C VAL A 48 9.45 10.69 -8.79
N GLY A 49 10.49 9.85 -8.91
CA GLY A 49 10.31 8.46 -9.34
C GLY A 49 9.46 7.63 -8.39
N SER A 50 9.35 8.04 -7.12
CA SER A 50 8.55 7.33 -6.13
C SER A 50 7.04 7.53 -6.32
N ILE A 51 6.62 8.51 -7.11
CA ILE A 51 5.21 8.71 -7.42
C ILE A 51 4.66 7.46 -8.12
N ASP A 52 5.29 7.06 -9.22
CA ASP A 52 4.87 5.90 -9.99
C ASP A 52 5.00 4.61 -9.16
N ILE A 53 6.11 4.47 -8.44
CA ILE A 53 6.36 3.27 -7.65
C ILE A 53 5.31 3.10 -6.55
N ALA A 54 4.95 4.17 -5.84
CA ALA A 54 3.93 4.08 -4.79
C ALA A 54 2.58 3.64 -5.36
N VAL A 55 2.16 4.23 -6.47
CA VAL A 55 0.91 3.85 -7.13
C VAL A 55 0.96 2.38 -7.59
N LYS A 56 2.06 1.97 -8.20
CA LYS A 56 2.21 0.59 -8.69
C LYS A 56 2.28 -0.42 -7.55
N LYS A 57 2.90 -0.07 -6.42
CA LYS A 57 2.88 -0.95 -5.24
C LYS A 57 1.44 -1.17 -4.75
N ALA A 58 0.65 -0.10 -4.64
CA ALA A 58 -0.74 -0.22 -4.23
C ALA A 58 -1.53 -1.09 -5.22
N ARG A 59 -1.38 -0.84 -6.51
CA ARG A 59 -2.07 -1.62 -7.55
C ARG A 59 -1.66 -3.08 -7.52
N THR A 60 -0.37 -3.37 -7.38
CA THR A 60 0.14 -4.74 -7.29
C THR A 60 -0.50 -5.47 -6.10
N ALA A 61 -0.57 -4.82 -4.95
CA ALA A 61 -1.17 -5.43 -3.75
C ALA A 61 -2.65 -5.75 -3.97
N VAL A 62 -3.40 -4.88 -4.66
CA VAL A 62 -4.81 -5.15 -4.98
C VAL A 62 -4.94 -6.28 -5.99
N PHE A 63 -4.13 -6.26 -7.05
CA PHE A 63 -4.26 -7.26 -8.12
C PHE A 63 -4.12 -8.69 -7.60
N PHE A 64 -3.28 -8.91 -6.59
CA PHE A 64 -2.99 -10.26 -6.11
C PHE A 64 -3.45 -10.48 -4.66
N GLY A 65 -3.99 -9.45 -3.99
CA GLY A 65 -4.52 -9.59 -2.65
C GLY A 65 -3.47 -9.95 -1.60
N MET A 66 -2.22 -9.49 -1.77
CA MET A 66 -1.14 -9.82 -0.85
C MET A 66 -0.09 -8.70 -0.81
N PRO A 67 0.75 -8.67 0.23
CA PRO A 67 1.84 -7.71 0.28
C PRO A 67 2.77 -7.86 -0.93
N THR A 68 3.25 -6.73 -1.46
CA THR A 68 4.14 -6.76 -2.63
C THR A 68 5.41 -7.55 -2.36
N GLY A 69 5.96 -7.45 -1.13
CA GLY A 69 7.15 -8.21 -0.77
C GLY A 69 6.95 -9.72 -0.80
N ALA A 70 5.73 -10.20 -0.58
CA ALA A 70 5.42 -11.63 -0.66
C ALA A 70 5.53 -12.12 -2.11
N ILE A 71 5.08 -11.30 -3.07
CA ILE A 71 5.25 -11.62 -4.49
C ILE A 71 6.73 -11.57 -4.85
N GLY A 72 7.44 -10.57 -4.32
CA GLY A 72 8.87 -10.39 -4.59
C GLY A 72 9.72 -11.58 -4.21
N LYS A 73 9.35 -12.29 -3.16
CA LYS A 73 10.07 -13.52 -2.76
C LYS A 73 10.00 -14.60 -3.83
N LEU A 74 8.93 -14.61 -4.61
CA LEU A 74 8.71 -15.60 -5.67
C LEU A 74 9.22 -15.13 -7.03
N SER A 75 9.49 -13.84 -7.18
CA SER A 75 9.87 -13.24 -8.46
C SER A 75 11.37 -13.01 -8.63
N GLN A 76 12.17 -13.47 -7.68
CA GLN A 76 13.62 -13.38 -7.79
C GLN A 76 14.14 -14.33 -8.87
N PRO A 77 15.37 -14.12 -9.40
CA PRO A 77 15.96 -15.04 -10.35
C PRO A 77 15.92 -16.48 -9.80
N GLY A 78 15.41 -17.40 -10.59
CA GLY A 78 15.18 -18.78 -10.16
C GLY A 78 13.85 -19.02 -9.48
N GLY A 79 13.09 -17.99 -9.17
CA GLY A 79 11.77 -18.12 -8.56
C GLY A 79 10.69 -18.44 -9.58
N SER A 80 9.58 -19.02 -9.09
CA SER A 80 8.50 -19.47 -9.97
C SER A 80 7.78 -18.32 -10.69
N LEU A 81 7.85 -17.10 -10.17
CA LEU A 81 7.20 -15.94 -10.77
C LEU A 81 8.20 -14.94 -11.33
N TYR A 82 9.41 -15.39 -11.63
CA TYR A 82 10.42 -14.51 -12.20
C TYR A 82 9.89 -13.85 -13.49
N GLY A 83 9.97 -12.53 -13.55
CA GLY A 83 9.48 -11.76 -14.69
C GLY A 83 8.03 -11.32 -14.59
N ILE A 84 7.32 -11.65 -13.49
CA ILE A 84 5.92 -11.25 -13.32
C ILE A 84 5.77 -9.71 -13.39
N GLU A 85 6.82 -8.97 -13.06
CA GLU A 85 6.82 -7.51 -13.10
C GLU A 85 6.51 -6.94 -14.48
N HIS A 86 6.73 -7.71 -15.54
CA HIS A 86 6.43 -7.28 -16.91
C HIS A 86 4.94 -7.35 -17.24
N SER A 87 4.13 -7.96 -16.38
CA SER A 87 2.68 -8.07 -16.59
C SER A 87 1.95 -6.86 -16.03
N ASN A 88 0.66 -6.71 -16.36
CA ASN A 88 -0.24 -5.71 -15.78
C ASN A 88 0.32 -4.28 -15.88
N ASP A 89 0.96 -3.94 -17.00
CA ASP A 89 1.59 -2.65 -17.27
C ASP A 89 2.69 -2.29 -16.26
N GLY A 90 3.30 -3.30 -15.68
CA GLY A 90 4.38 -3.13 -14.73
C GLY A 90 3.91 -3.30 -13.28
N LEU A 91 4.49 -4.27 -12.60
CA LEU A 91 4.27 -4.49 -11.18
C LEU A 91 5.51 -4.11 -10.41
N ILE A 92 5.33 -3.72 -9.15
CA ILE A 92 6.44 -3.50 -8.23
C ILE A 92 6.32 -4.55 -7.13
N THR A 93 7.34 -5.38 -6.99
CA THR A 93 7.30 -6.57 -6.12
C THR A 93 8.23 -6.49 -4.91
N PHE A 94 8.93 -5.38 -4.71
CA PHE A 94 9.63 -5.19 -3.43
C PHE A 94 8.69 -4.56 -2.40
N PRO A 95 9.01 -4.69 -1.08
CA PRO A 95 8.10 -4.30 -0.01
C PRO A 95 7.66 -2.83 -0.05
N GLY A 96 6.46 -2.58 0.47
CA GLY A 96 5.89 -1.25 0.59
C GLY A 96 4.46 -1.14 0.08
N GLY A 97 3.94 -2.20 -0.54
CA GLY A 97 2.53 -2.29 -0.90
C GLY A 97 1.81 -3.31 -0.03
N LEU A 98 0.69 -2.92 0.57
CA LEU A 98 -0.09 -3.79 1.45
C LEU A 98 -1.56 -3.73 1.08
N PRO A 99 -2.24 -4.88 1.03
CA PRO A 99 -3.69 -4.88 0.83
C PRO A 99 -4.40 -4.33 2.07
N ILE A 100 -5.55 -3.73 1.85
CA ILE A 100 -6.45 -3.30 2.92
C ILE A 100 -7.65 -4.24 2.85
N VAL A 101 -7.90 -4.95 3.94
CA VAL A 101 -9.02 -5.89 4.01
C VAL A 101 -9.92 -5.49 5.18
N ASP A 102 -11.20 -5.85 5.09
CA ASP A 102 -12.12 -5.62 6.19
C ASP A 102 -12.04 -6.76 7.22
N GLU A 103 -12.89 -6.70 8.23
CA GLU A 103 -12.90 -7.71 9.31
C GLU A 103 -13.26 -9.11 8.83
N ASN A 104 -13.85 -9.22 7.66
CA ASN A 104 -14.20 -10.50 7.04
C ASN A 104 -13.14 -10.99 6.06
N GLY A 105 -12.02 -10.26 5.94
CA GLY A 105 -10.97 -10.60 5.01
C GLY A 105 -11.26 -10.19 3.56
N VAL A 106 -12.29 -9.39 3.33
CA VAL A 106 -12.63 -8.92 1.99
C VAL A 106 -11.71 -7.76 1.61
N LEU A 107 -11.09 -7.87 0.43
CA LEU A 107 -10.20 -6.84 -0.10
C LEU A 107 -11.00 -5.58 -0.46
N VAL A 108 -10.65 -4.46 0.16
CA VAL A 108 -11.34 -3.18 -0.07
C VAL A 108 -10.45 -2.13 -0.72
N GLY A 109 -9.17 -2.39 -0.81
CA GLY A 109 -8.22 -1.47 -1.42
C GLY A 109 -6.79 -1.86 -1.09
N ALA A 110 -5.87 -0.94 -1.27
CA ALA A 110 -4.47 -1.15 -0.90
C ALA A 110 -3.76 0.18 -0.71
N ILE A 111 -2.64 0.12 0.00
CA ILE A 111 -1.72 1.25 0.17
C ILE A 111 -0.38 0.91 -0.46
N GLY A 112 0.25 1.90 -1.08
CA GLY A 112 1.59 1.77 -1.61
C GLY A 112 2.45 2.93 -1.14
N VAL A 113 3.66 2.63 -0.68
CA VAL A 113 4.59 3.62 -0.14
C VAL A 113 5.96 3.45 -0.78
N SER A 114 6.57 4.55 -1.18
CA SER A 114 7.90 4.55 -1.76
C SER A 114 8.64 5.83 -1.40
N GLY A 115 9.92 5.72 -1.10
CA GLY A 115 10.75 6.90 -0.85
C GLY A 115 11.94 6.68 0.07
N SER A 116 12.08 5.49 0.67
CA SER A 116 13.18 5.18 1.57
C SER A 116 13.62 3.73 1.36
N SER A 117 14.18 3.09 2.38
CA SER A 117 14.46 1.65 2.29
C SER A 117 13.13 0.89 2.18
N VAL A 118 13.17 -0.32 1.62
CA VAL A 118 11.94 -1.12 1.49
C VAL A 118 11.37 -1.46 2.87
N GLU A 119 12.22 -1.60 3.88
CA GLU A 119 11.78 -1.83 5.26
C GLU A 119 11.02 -0.62 5.80
N ASN A 120 11.53 0.59 5.56
CA ASN A 120 10.84 1.82 5.97
C ASN A 120 9.55 2.01 5.17
N ASP A 121 9.59 1.74 3.87
CA ASP A 121 8.41 1.85 3.02
C ASP A 121 7.28 0.95 3.56
N GLU A 122 7.61 -0.29 3.91
CA GLU A 122 6.61 -1.22 4.46
C GLU A 122 6.13 -0.81 5.84
N ALA A 123 7.02 -0.32 6.71
CA ALA A 123 6.64 0.16 8.04
C ALA A 123 5.64 1.32 7.94
N VAL A 124 5.86 2.22 7.00
CA VAL A 124 4.96 3.36 6.75
C VAL A 124 3.61 2.86 6.20
N ALA A 125 3.64 1.95 5.24
CA ALA A 125 2.43 1.34 4.70
C ALA A 125 1.62 0.66 5.80
N LYS A 126 2.29 -0.11 6.66
CA LYS A 126 1.65 -0.80 7.78
C LYS A 126 0.99 0.18 8.74
N ALA A 127 1.64 1.30 9.05
CA ALA A 127 1.06 2.31 9.92
C ALA A 127 -0.26 2.86 9.35
N GLY A 128 -0.33 3.04 8.03
CA GLY A 128 -1.57 3.47 7.38
C GLY A 128 -2.68 2.42 7.50
N VAL A 129 -2.35 1.16 7.28
CA VAL A 129 -3.32 0.07 7.41
C VAL A 129 -3.78 -0.08 8.87
N ASP A 130 -2.84 0.02 9.81
CA ASP A 130 -3.14 -0.15 11.23
C ASP A 130 -4.15 0.89 11.75
N VAL A 131 -4.10 2.11 11.23
CA VAL A 131 -5.07 3.14 11.58
C VAL A 131 -6.48 2.67 11.24
N LEU A 132 -6.67 2.09 10.07
CA LEU A 132 -7.98 1.60 9.64
C LEU A 132 -8.43 0.43 10.50
N GLY A 133 -7.53 -0.48 10.80
CA GLY A 133 -7.85 -1.62 11.66
C GLY A 133 -8.29 -1.21 13.04
N VAL A 134 -7.66 -0.18 13.60
CA VAL A 134 -7.97 0.28 14.96
C VAL A 134 -9.24 1.15 14.97
N ALA A 135 -9.35 2.11 14.02
CA ALA A 135 -10.38 3.14 14.09
C ALA A 135 -11.64 2.77 13.32
N GLU A 136 -11.49 2.21 12.12
CA GLU A 136 -12.59 2.06 11.15
C GLU A 136 -13.07 0.61 11.05
N LEU A 137 -12.16 -0.32 10.92
CA LEU A 137 -12.54 -1.73 10.77
C LEU A 137 -13.11 -2.31 12.06
N GLN A 138 -12.70 -1.79 13.22
CA GLN A 138 -13.32 -2.23 14.49
C GLN A 138 -14.77 -1.81 14.57
N ILE A 139 -15.10 -0.63 14.06
CA ILE A 139 -16.50 -0.19 13.99
C ILE A 139 -17.28 -1.13 13.08
N GLY A 140 -16.71 -1.48 11.92
CA GLY A 140 -17.33 -2.44 11.02
C GLY A 140 -17.56 -3.79 11.67
N ARG A 141 -16.61 -4.28 12.45
CA ARG A 141 -16.76 -5.56 13.16
C ARG A 141 -17.92 -5.58 14.14
N ALA A 142 -18.26 -4.44 14.71
CA ALA A 142 -19.36 -4.35 15.63
C ALA A 142 -20.70 -4.69 14.96
N HIS A 143 -20.75 -4.67 13.65
CA HIS A 143 -21.95 -4.97 12.86
C HIS A 143 -21.99 -6.41 12.36
N VAL A 144 -20.96 -7.17 12.62
CA VAL A 144 -20.86 -8.57 12.18
C VAL A 144 -21.35 -9.57 13.27
#